data_08425fc2e9d1487b1999595f745d4f3a
#
_entry.id   08425fc2e9d1487b1999595f745d4f3a
#
_cell.length_a   1.000
_cell.length_b   1.000
_cell.length_c   1.000
_cell.angle_alpha   90.00
_cell.angle_beta   90.00
_cell.angle_gamma   90.00
#
_symmetry.space_group_name_H-M   'P 1'
#
loop_
_entity.id
_entity.type
_entity.pdbx_description
1 polymer ?
#
loop_
_entity_poly.entity_id
_entity_poly.type
_entity_poly.pdbx_seq_one_letter_code
_entity_poly.pdbx_strand_id
1 'polypeptide(L)'
;MIREVLVADAEEFLILLKEIDDSNRMLFNPGERTTTIEMQRKVLERFANDERSVFLVAEEEGGFLGYLGLISDDLERRKHIGRIVVGISEKARGQGIGTKLFQSIFKWVEGKSFKRIELTVIRDNKPAYSLYRKMGFELEGEKVAALLIDGEFVNELYMYKLL
;
A
#
# COMPACT_ATOMS: atom_id res chain seq x y z
N MET A 1 -1.43 0.85 17.09
CA MET A 1 -1.42 -0.63 16.92
C MET A 1 -1.51 -0.97 15.44
N ILE A 2 -0.87 -2.07 15.01
CA ILE A 2 -1.04 -2.58 13.62
C ILE A 2 -1.93 -3.82 13.68
N ARG A 3 -2.96 -3.85 12.86
CA ARG A 3 -3.88 -4.99 12.72
C ARG A 3 -4.40 -5.15 11.28
N GLU A 4 -5.00 -6.29 11.00
CA GLU A 4 -5.72 -6.49 9.75
C GLU A 4 -6.99 -5.63 9.70
N VAL A 5 -7.33 -5.16 8.50
CA VAL A 5 -8.57 -4.43 8.24
C VAL A 5 -9.72 -5.44 8.22
N LEU A 6 -10.77 -5.14 8.96
CA LEU A 6 -11.99 -5.94 9.00
C LEU A 6 -13.05 -5.38 8.02
N VAL A 7 -14.00 -6.22 7.62
CA VAL A 7 -15.13 -5.77 6.76
C VAL A 7 -15.90 -4.62 7.43
N ALA A 8 -16.04 -4.65 8.75
CA ALA A 8 -16.70 -3.59 9.52
C ALA A 8 -15.99 -2.23 9.44
N ASP A 9 -14.71 -2.21 9.10
CA ASP A 9 -13.90 -0.98 8.99
C ASP A 9 -14.11 -0.26 7.64
N ALA A 10 -14.97 -0.72 6.75
CA ALA A 10 -15.07 -0.25 5.37
C ALA A 10 -15.23 1.27 5.26
N GLU A 11 -16.06 1.87 6.09
CA GLU A 11 -16.29 3.33 6.08
C GLU A 11 -15.03 4.09 6.52
N GLU A 12 -14.45 3.73 7.65
CA GLU A 12 -13.27 4.39 8.20
C GLU A 12 -12.04 4.19 7.29
N PHE A 13 -11.90 2.99 6.73
CA PHE A 13 -10.83 2.70 5.77
C PHE A 13 -10.98 3.52 4.49
N LEU A 14 -12.21 3.69 3.97
CA LEU A 14 -12.47 4.54 2.81
C LEU A 14 -12.13 6.01 3.07
N ILE A 15 -12.43 6.51 4.27
CA ILE A 15 -12.05 7.87 4.70
C ILE A 15 -10.53 8.02 4.66
N LEU A 16 -9.79 7.07 5.20
CA LEU A 16 -8.32 7.07 5.16
C LEU A 16 -7.80 7.09 3.71
N LEU A 17 -8.35 6.24 2.84
CA LEU A 17 -7.93 6.17 1.43
C LEU A 17 -8.11 7.52 0.72
N LYS A 18 -9.24 8.17 0.92
CA LYS A 18 -9.51 9.50 0.35
C LYS A 18 -8.59 10.59 0.90
N GLU A 19 -8.33 10.57 2.21
CA GLU A 19 -7.37 11.48 2.84
C GLU A 19 -5.96 11.32 2.24
N ILE A 20 -5.54 10.08 2.01
CA ILE A 20 -4.23 9.79 1.43
C ILE A 20 -4.16 10.17 -0.05
N ASP A 21 -5.24 10.00 -0.81
CA ASP A 21 -5.31 10.46 -2.21
C ASP A 21 -5.07 11.98 -2.32
N ASP A 22 -5.48 12.76 -1.32
CA ASP A 22 -5.27 14.22 -1.26
C ASP A 22 -3.78 14.61 -1.20
N SER A 23 -2.90 13.67 -0.89
CA SER A 23 -1.44 13.88 -0.93
C SER A 23 -0.88 14.10 -2.35
N ASN A 24 -1.66 13.80 -3.39
CA ASN A 24 -1.26 13.84 -4.80
C ASN A 24 -0.09 12.90 -5.16
N ARG A 25 0.13 11.87 -4.39
CA ARG A 25 1.22 10.88 -4.54
C ARG A 25 0.72 9.45 -4.77
N MET A 26 -0.60 9.28 -4.88
CA MET A 26 -1.25 8.00 -5.12
C MET A 26 -1.74 7.91 -6.56
N LEU A 27 -2.30 6.77 -6.93
CA LEU A 27 -2.82 6.53 -8.28
C LEU A 27 -4.01 7.43 -8.63
N PHE A 28 -4.87 7.75 -7.65
CA PHE A 28 -5.99 8.66 -7.85
C PHE A 28 -5.58 10.12 -7.60
N ASN A 29 -6.08 11.02 -8.43
CA ASN A 29 -6.03 12.45 -8.12
C ASN A 29 -6.85 12.75 -6.85
N PRO A 30 -6.56 13.84 -6.14
CA PRO A 30 -7.43 14.33 -5.08
C PRO A 30 -8.88 14.43 -5.58
N GLY A 31 -9.82 13.80 -4.87
CA GLY A 31 -11.25 13.78 -5.21
C GLY A 31 -11.69 12.89 -6.36
N GLU A 32 -10.80 12.19 -7.04
CA GLU A 32 -11.13 11.29 -8.17
C GLU A 32 -11.77 9.97 -7.73
N ARG A 33 -11.47 9.50 -6.51
CA ARG A 33 -11.99 8.23 -6.01
C ARG A 33 -13.51 8.30 -5.80
N THR A 34 -14.26 7.50 -6.57
CA THR A 34 -15.73 7.41 -6.50
C THR A 34 -16.22 6.17 -5.76
N THR A 35 -15.33 5.43 -5.13
CA THR A 35 -15.65 4.23 -4.35
C THR A 35 -16.67 4.55 -3.27
N THR A 36 -17.75 3.80 -3.22
CA THR A 36 -18.75 3.88 -2.15
C THR A 36 -18.38 2.97 -0.99
N ILE A 37 -19.01 3.19 0.18
CA ILE A 37 -18.82 2.31 1.36
C ILE A 37 -19.16 0.86 1.01
N GLU A 38 -20.24 0.64 0.25
CA GLU A 38 -20.64 -0.70 -0.17
C GLU A 38 -19.63 -1.37 -1.10
N MET A 39 -19.05 -0.62 -2.04
CA MET A 39 -17.98 -1.11 -2.89
C MET A 39 -16.73 -1.45 -2.06
N GLN A 40 -16.37 -0.60 -1.11
CA GLN A 40 -15.25 -0.85 -0.21
C GLN A 40 -15.47 -2.09 0.66
N ARG A 41 -16.69 -2.29 1.16
CA ARG A 41 -17.07 -3.49 1.91
C ARG A 41 -16.83 -4.76 1.10
N LYS A 42 -17.29 -4.79 -0.16
CA LYS A 42 -17.06 -5.94 -1.06
C LYS A 42 -15.59 -6.22 -1.32
N VAL A 43 -14.77 -5.19 -1.43
CA VAL A 43 -13.30 -5.37 -1.55
C VAL A 43 -12.75 -6.05 -0.30
N LEU A 44 -13.13 -5.57 0.88
CA LEU A 44 -12.66 -6.16 2.15
C LEU A 44 -13.17 -7.59 2.37
N GLU A 45 -14.41 -7.90 1.96
CA GLU A 45 -14.95 -9.27 1.98
C GLU A 45 -14.10 -10.21 1.11
N ARG A 46 -13.69 -9.76 -0.07
CA ARG A 46 -12.81 -10.56 -0.95
C ARG A 46 -11.46 -10.81 -0.29
N PHE A 47 -10.86 -9.80 0.34
CA PHE A 47 -9.60 -9.95 1.06
C PHE A 47 -9.73 -10.85 2.29
N ALA A 48 -10.82 -10.77 3.01
CA ALA A 48 -11.09 -11.63 4.17
C ALA A 48 -11.18 -13.13 3.80
N ASN A 49 -11.50 -13.43 2.55
CA ASN A 49 -11.57 -14.80 2.01
C ASN A 49 -10.30 -15.22 1.24
N ASP A 50 -9.29 -14.36 1.18
CA ASP A 50 -8.02 -14.62 0.50
C ASP A 50 -6.89 -14.74 1.52
N GLU A 51 -6.40 -15.96 1.74
CA GLU A 51 -5.30 -16.22 2.68
C GLU A 51 -3.95 -15.63 2.25
N ARG A 52 -3.87 -15.12 1.01
CA ARG A 52 -2.64 -14.65 0.38
C ARG A 52 -2.63 -13.15 0.11
N SER A 53 -3.71 -12.46 0.42
CA SER A 53 -3.81 -11.00 0.32
C SER A 53 -4.32 -10.43 1.63
N VAL A 54 -3.84 -9.25 2.00
CA VAL A 54 -4.23 -8.62 3.27
C VAL A 54 -4.14 -7.09 3.16
N PHE A 55 -5.00 -6.41 3.88
CA PHE A 55 -4.81 -5.02 4.26
C PHE A 55 -4.48 -4.92 5.75
N LEU A 56 -3.40 -4.24 6.09
CA LEU A 56 -3.04 -3.85 7.44
C LEU A 56 -3.30 -2.36 7.65
N VAL A 57 -3.75 -1.98 8.82
CA VAL A 57 -3.88 -0.58 9.24
C VAL A 57 -3.07 -0.29 10.48
N ALA A 58 -2.56 0.91 10.55
CA ALA A 58 -2.06 1.51 11.78
C ALA A 58 -3.19 2.30 12.43
N GLU A 59 -3.58 1.89 13.64
CA GLU A 59 -4.69 2.46 14.40
C GLU A 59 -4.19 3.07 15.71
N GLU A 60 -4.69 4.24 16.04
CA GLU A 60 -4.54 4.91 17.33
C GLU A 60 -5.89 5.50 17.78
N GLU A 61 -5.93 6.05 19.02
CA GLU A 61 -7.09 6.83 19.46
C GLU A 61 -7.36 7.97 18.47
N GLY A 62 -8.53 7.94 17.83
CA GLY A 62 -8.93 8.92 16.83
C GLY A 62 -8.86 8.44 15.38
N GLY A 63 -8.57 7.15 15.14
CA GLY A 63 -8.77 6.51 13.84
C GLY A 63 -7.51 5.95 13.15
N PHE A 64 -7.62 5.71 11.87
CA PHE A 64 -6.55 5.12 11.08
C PHE A 64 -5.52 6.15 10.64
N LEU A 65 -4.25 5.80 10.78
CA LEU A 65 -3.11 6.66 10.47
C LEU A 65 -2.41 6.30 9.16
N GLY A 66 -2.60 5.08 8.69
CA GLY A 66 -1.99 4.59 7.47
C GLY A 66 -2.35 3.13 7.23
N TYR A 67 -2.08 2.66 6.03
CA TYR A 67 -2.34 1.29 5.63
C TYR A 67 -1.22 0.71 4.78
N LEU A 68 -1.17 -0.60 4.72
CA LEU A 68 -0.38 -1.38 3.78
C LEU A 68 -1.22 -2.54 3.27
N GLY A 69 -1.40 -2.61 1.96
CA GLY A 69 -2.01 -3.74 1.28
C GLY A 69 -0.96 -4.63 0.65
N LEU A 70 -1.05 -5.93 0.81
CA LEU A 70 -0.33 -6.92 0.02
C LEU A 70 -1.33 -7.69 -0.81
N ILE A 71 -1.14 -7.65 -2.11
CA ILE A 71 -2.04 -8.23 -3.10
C ILE A 71 -1.28 -9.33 -3.84
N SER A 72 -1.76 -10.57 -3.73
CA SER A 72 -1.20 -11.71 -4.44
C SER A 72 -1.75 -11.84 -5.85
N ASP A 73 -1.08 -12.62 -6.67
CA ASP A 73 -1.54 -13.02 -7.99
C ASP A 73 -2.00 -14.49 -7.94
N ASP A 74 -3.06 -14.83 -8.65
CA ASP A 74 -3.63 -16.18 -8.70
C ASP A 74 -3.00 -17.05 -9.80
N LEU A 75 -2.25 -16.44 -10.71
CA LEU A 75 -1.59 -17.18 -11.79
C LEU A 75 -0.40 -18.00 -11.25
N GLU A 76 -0.34 -19.27 -11.59
CA GLU A 76 0.68 -20.21 -11.12
C GLU A 76 2.12 -19.70 -11.23
N ARG A 77 2.44 -19.01 -12.34
CA ARG A 77 3.79 -18.48 -12.59
C ARG A 77 4.08 -17.18 -11.83
N ARG A 78 3.09 -16.59 -11.17
CA ARG A 78 3.18 -15.30 -10.48
C ARG A 78 2.76 -15.34 -9.02
N LYS A 79 2.21 -16.44 -8.54
CA LYS A 79 1.69 -16.54 -7.18
C LYS A 79 2.75 -16.42 -6.08
N HIS A 80 4.05 -16.51 -6.44
CA HIS A 80 5.16 -16.22 -5.52
C HIS A 80 5.42 -14.72 -5.33
N ILE A 81 4.67 -13.86 -6.01
CA ILE A 81 4.82 -12.39 -6.00
C ILE A 81 3.71 -11.77 -5.17
N GLY A 82 4.08 -10.90 -4.25
CA GLY A 82 3.17 -10.00 -3.55
C GLY A 82 3.42 -8.56 -3.97
N ARG A 83 2.36 -7.85 -4.37
CA ARG A 83 2.44 -6.42 -4.68
C ARG A 83 1.99 -5.61 -3.49
N ILE A 84 2.81 -4.66 -3.07
CA ILE A 84 2.50 -3.75 -1.96
C ILE A 84 1.93 -2.43 -2.48
N VAL A 85 0.89 -1.97 -1.79
CA VAL A 85 0.39 -0.60 -1.83
C VAL A 85 0.42 -0.07 -0.40
N VAL A 86 1.01 1.10 -0.19
CA VAL A 86 1.14 1.69 1.15
C VAL A 86 0.84 3.18 1.11
N GLY A 87 0.13 3.66 2.12
CA GLY A 87 -0.16 5.07 2.30
C GLY A 87 -0.18 5.45 3.77
N ILE A 88 0.36 6.63 4.07
CA ILE A 88 0.40 7.19 5.42
C ILE A 88 -0.29 8.54 5.39
N SER A 89 -1.23 8.75 6.29
CA SER A 89 -1.87 10.06 6.52
C SER A 89 -0.80 11.12 6.78
N GLU A 90 -1.00 12.31 6.25
CA GLU A 90 -0.02 13.41 6.36
C GLU A 90 0.31 13.73 7.82
N LYS A 91 -0.70 13.74 8.69
CA LYS A 91 -0.57 13.98 10.14
C LYS A 91 0.27 12.92 10.87
N ALA A 92 0.42 11.72 10.28
CA ALA A 92 1.13 10.58 10.88
C ALA A 92 2.52 10.35 10.28
N ARG A 93 2.95 11.18 9.32
CA ARG A 93 4.27 11.06 8.70
C ARG A 93 5.39 11.37 9.70
N GLY A 94 6.54 10.76 9.49
CA GLY A 94 7.71 10.95 10.36
C GLY A 94 7.61 10.25 11.73
N GLN A 95 6.53 9.54 12.02
CA GLN A 95 6.29 8.85 13.30
C GLN A 95 6.63 7.34 13.28
N GLY A 96 7.28 6.87 12.23
CA GLY A 96 7.69 5.48 12.09
C GLY A 96 6.56 4.51 11.72
N ILE A 97 5.36 5.01 11.37
CA ILE A 97 4.20 4.19 11.00
C ILE A 97 4.51 3.28 9.81
N GLY A 98 5.15 3.82 8.77
CA GLY A 98 5.55 3.02 7.61
C GLY A 98 6.48 1.87 7.97
N THR A 99 7.46 2.12 8.83
CA THR A 99 8.38 1.08 9.32
C THR A 99 7.61 -0.04 10.05
N LYS A 100 6.68 0.32 10.92
CA LYS A 100 5.86 -0.65 11.67
C LYS A 100 4.97 -1.48 10.74
N LEU A 101 4.35 -0.85 9.73
CA LEU A 101 3.55 -1.55 8.72
C LEU A 101 4.39 -2.57 7.94
N PHE A 102 5.58 -2.18 7.48
CA PHE A 102 6.48 -3.10 6.78
C PHE A 102 6.97 -4.25 7.67
N GLN A 103 7.33 -3.99 8.91
CA GLN A 103 7.70 -5.04 9.85
C GLN A 103 6.55 -6.05 10.06
N SER A 104 5.32 -5.55 10.15
CA SER A 104 4.13 -6.40 10.31
C SER A 104 3.86 -7.24 9.07
N ILE A 105 3.99 -6.68 7.86
CA ILE A 105 3.76 -7.45 6.63
C ILE A 105 4.86 -8.50 6.41
N PHE A 106 6.12 -8.20 6.74
CA PHE A 106 7.19 -9.19 6.63
C PHE A 106 6.95 -10.39 7.54
N LYS A 107 6.45 -10.15 8.76
CA LYS A 107 6.03 -11.22 9.67
C LYS A 107 4.82 -12.00 9.12
N TRP A 108 3.84 -11.29 8.54
CA TRP A 108 2.63 -11.91 8.00
C TRP A 108 2.92 -12.84 6.81
N VAL A 109 3.92 -12.52 5.97
CA VAL A 109 4.28 -13.36 4.81
C VAL A 109 5.11 -14.58 5.19
N GLU A 110 5.63 -14.69 6.41
CA GLU A 110 6.38 -15.86 6.85
C GLU A 110 5.54 -17.14 6.69
N GLY A 111 6.11 -18.14 6.02
CA GLY A 111 5.44 -19.41 5.75
C GLY A 111 4.37 -19.41 4.65
N LYS A 112 4.15 -18.29 3.95
CA LYS A 112 3.11 -18.15 2.91
C LYS A 112 3.60 -18.34 1.47
N SER A 113 4.80 -18.86 1.28
CA SER A 113 5.37 -19.20 -0.04
C SER A 113 5.55 -18.01 -0.99
N PHE A 114 5.67 -16.79 -0.46
CA PHE A 114 6.14 -15.66 -1.23
C PHE A 114 7.66 -15.70 -1.39
N LYS A 115 8.14 -15.38 -2.59
CA LYS A 115 9.57 -15.24 -2.89
C LYS A 115 9.95 -13.80 -3.17
N ARG A 116 9.02 -13.02 -3.66
CA ARG A 116 9.23 -11.65 -4.11
C ARG A 116 8.10 -10.76 -3.62
N ILE A 117 8.47 -9.62 -3.09
CA ILE A 117 7.55 -8.50 -2.82
C ILE A 117 7.99 -7.32 -3.68
N GLU A 118 7.05 -6.66 -4.32
CA GLU A 118 7.33 -5.54 -5.21
C GLU A 118 6.40 -4.36 -4.95
N LEU A 119 6.86 -3.18 -5.29
CA LEU A 119 6.10 -1.94 -5.23
C LEU A 119 6.61 -0.94 -6.28
N THR A 120 5.81 0.07 -6.51
CA THR A 120 6.20 1.23 -7.30
C THR A 120 6.17 2.50 -6.45
N VAL A 121 6.98 3.47 -6.82
CA VAL A 121 7.02 4.78 -6.17
C VAL A 121 7.26 5.87 -7.20
N ILE A 122 6.55 6.98 -7.08
CA ILE A 122 6.82 8.17 -7.90
C ILE A 122 8.27 8.61 -7.63
N ARG A 123 9.03 8.82 -8.69
CA ARG A 123 10.47 9.13 -8.62
C ARG A 123 10.82 10.23 -7.62
N ASP A 124 10.01 11.29 -7.57
CA ASP A 124 10.28 12.46 -6.71
C ASP A 124 9.77 12.29 -5.27
N ASN A 125 9.12 11.17 -4.97
CA ASN A 125 8.70 10.86 -3.60
C ASN A 125 9.87 10.30 -2.79
N LYS A 126 10.82 11.17 -2.44
CA LYS A 126 12.04 10.80 -1.71
C LYS A 126 11.79 10.20 -0.34
N PRO A 127 10.85 10.67 0.48
CA PRO A 127 10.56 10.05 1.78
C PRO A 127 10.14 8.59 1.64
N ALA A 128 9.25 8.27 0.68
CA ALA A 128 8.81 6.90 0.43
C ALA A 128 9.96 6.03 -0.09
N TYR A 129 10.73 6.52 -1.06
CA TYR A 129 11.91 5.81 -1.57
C TYR A 129 12.90 5.46 -0.45
N SER A 130 13.19 6.42 0.43
CA SER A 130 14.09 6.21 1.58
C SER A 130 13.55 5.16 2.55
N LEU A 131 12.25 5.17 2.83
CA LEU A 131 11.60 4.13 3.64
C LEU A 131 11.77 2.76 3.01
N TYR A 132 11.50 2.61 1.71
CA TYR A 132 11.60 1.33 1.02
C TYR A 132 13.04 0.81 0.99
N ARG A 133 14.02 1.67 0.74
CA ARG A 133 15.44 1.31 0.86
C ARG A 133 15.79 0.81 2.26
N LYS A 134 15.35 1.51 3.30
CA LYS A 134 15.52 1.12 4.71
C LYS A 134 14.90 -0.25 5.00
N MET A 135 13.77 -0.56 4.38
CA MET A 135 13.08 -1.84 4.56
C MET A 135 13.66 -2.97 3.68
N GLY A 136 14.74 -2.70 2.96
CA GLY A 136 15.49 -3.69 2.19
C GLY A 136 15.02 -3.87 0.74
N PHE A 137 14.22 -2.95 0.21
CA PHE A 137 13.86 -2.94 -1.20
C PHE A 137 15.02 -2.39 -2.05
N GLU A 138 15.20 -2.98 -3.22
CA GLU A 138 16.18 -2.57 -4.21
C GLU A 138 15.50 -1.98 -5.44
N LEU A 139 16.18 -1.03 -6.09
CA LEU A 139 15.72 -0.47 -7.36
C LEU A 139 15.90 -1.51 -8.48
N GLU A 140 14.86 -1.74 -9.25
CA GLU A 140 14.86 -2.66 -10.39
C GLU A 140 14.79 -1.96 -11.72
N GLY A 141 14.08 -0.86 -11.81
CA GLY A 141 13.93 -0.12 -13.04
C GLY A 141 13.10 1.15 -12.86
N GLU A 142 12.95 1.87 -13.96
CA GLU A 142 12.20 3.12 -14.03
C GLU A 142 11.23 3.09 -15.21
N LYS A 143 9.97 3.42 -14.95
CA LYS A 143 8.95 3.61 -15.97
C LYS A 143 8.83 5.08 -16.31
N VAL A 144 9.26 5.43 -17.52
CA VAL A 144 9.24 6.81 -18.02
C VAL A 144 7.81 7.21 -18.37
N ALA A 145 7.41 8.44 -18.01
CA ALA A 145 6.07 8.98 -18.26
C ALA A 145 4.96 8.03 -17.77
N ALA A 146 5.12 7.50 -16.56
CA ALA A 146 4.22 6.50 -15.99
C ALA A 146 2.87 7.07 -15.57
N LEU A 147 2.85 8.32 -15.08
CA LEU A 147 1.65 9.00 -14.59
C LEU A 147 1.62 10.44 -15.14
N LEU A 148 0.41 10.96 -15.30
CA LEU A 148 0.14 12.38 -15.56
C LEU A 148 -0.38 13.02 -14.28
N ILE A 149 0.41 13.91 -13.68
CA ILE A 149 0.07 14.60 -12.43
C ILE A 149 0.21 16.11 -12.64
N ASP A 150 -0.85 16.84 -12.39
CA ASP A 150 -0.89 18.33 -12.52
C ASP A 150 -0.39 18.82 -13.90
N GLY A 151 -0.73 18.08 -14.96
CA GLY A 151 -0.34 18.41 -16.33
C GLY A 151 1.08 18.02 -16.73
N GLU A 152 1.84 17.37 -15.84
CA GLU A 152 3.20 16.90 -16.10
C GLU A 152 3.30 15.38 -16.08
N PHE A 153 4.07 14.81 -16.99
CA PHE A 153 4.40 13.38 -16.96
C PHE A 153 5.50 13.12 -15.94
N VAL A 154 5.25 12.16 -15.05
CA VAL A 154 6.20 11.74 -14.02
C VAL A 154 6.58 10.29 -14.17
N ASN A 155 7.80 9.95 -13.77
CA ASN A 155 8.30 8.59 -13.79
C ASN A 155 7.97 7.86 -12.49
N GLU A 156 7.79 6.54 -12.59
CA GLU A 156 7.72 5.65 -11.43
C GLU A 156 8.98 4.78 -11.37
N LEU A 157 9.44 4.51 -10.15
CA LEU A 157 10.49 3.54 -9.87
C LEU A 157 9.86 2.20 -9.51
N TYR A 158 10.39 1.13 -10.09
CA TYR A 158 10.08 -0.24 -9.67
C TYR A 158 11.08 -0.69 -8.62
N MET A 159 10.58 -1.18 -7.50
CA MET A 159 11.41 -1.69 -6.42
C MET A 159 10.93 -3.08 -6.00
N TYR A 160 11.85 -3.92 -5.55
CA TYR A 160 11.57 -5.28 -5.13
C TYR A 160 12.38 -5.67 -3.90
N LYS A 161 11.91 -6.69 -3.20
CA LYS A 161 12.63 -7.38 -2.13
C LYS A 161 12.42 -8.88 -2.29
N LEU A 162 13.51 -9.65 -2.30
CA LEU A 162 13.45 -11.12 -2.20
C LEU A 162 13.34 -11.54 -0.73
N LEU A 163 12.52 -12.55 -0.49
CA LEU A 163 12.28 -13.13 0.82
C LEU A 163 13.07 -14.40 1.02
#